data_ea4b1e2ae86eb604b4be372ca9f6b9b7
#
_entry.id   ea4b1e2ae86eb604b4be372ca9f6b9b7
#
_cell.length_a   1.000
_cell.length_b   1.000
_cell.length_c   1.000
_cell.angle_alpha   90.00
_cell.angle_beta   90.00
_cell.angle_gamma   90.00
#
_symmetry.space_group_name_H-M   'P 1'
#
loop_
_entity.id
_entity.type
_entity.pdbx_description
1 polymer ?
#
loop_
_entity_poly.entity_id
_entity_poly.type
_entity_poly.pdbx_seq_one_letter_code
_entity_poly.pdbx_strand_id
1 'polypeptide(L)'
;MTGERKPIEVSRRIEAPAALIFEILANPQRHMDFDGSDMVRGAVFNRPISGVGDTFTMKMNRLGREYLMINYVVEFEPDRRIFWEPARGDLATAGGDPSKVGIPAGYRWGYNLTPDGDDATVVTEVFDCGPDENRQTLLREGGQWINGTNSVVESMTASLQRLGKISTE
;
A
#
# COMPACT_ATOMS: atom_id res chain seq x y z
N MET A 1 -16.86 16.27 -18.11
CA MET A 1 -16.82 16.23 -16.64
C MET A 1 -15.56 15.56 -16.17
N THR A 2 -14.73 16.29 -15.51
CA THR A 2 -13.61 15.71 -14.83
C THR A 2 -14.13 15.04 -13.55
N GLY A 3 -14.13 13.72 -13.49
CA GLY A 3 -14.44 13.01 -12.25
C GLY A 3 -13.52 13.48 -11.14
N GLU A 4 -14.07 13.82 -9.98
CA GLU A 4 -13.25 14.11 -8.80
C GLU A 4 -12.47 12.86 -8.43
N ARG A 5 -11.18 13.05 -8.15
CA ARG A 5 -10.32 12.00 -7.65
C ARG A 5 -10.72 11.70 -6.21
N LYS A 6 -11.42 10.60 -6.00
CA LYS A 6 -11.88 10.18 -4.68
C LYS A 6 -11.12 8.95 -4.22
N PRO A 7 -10.08 9.10 -3.42
CA PRO A 7 -9.36 7.94 -2.89
C PRO A 7 -10.25 7.12 -1.96
N ILE A 8 -9.92 5.84 -1.87
CA ILE A 8 -10.51 4.95 -0.88
C ILE A 8 -9.66 5.08 0.38
N GLU A 9 -10.28 5.36 1.50
CA GLU A 9 -9.60 5.58 2.76
C GLU A 9 -10.20 4.70 3.86
N VAL A 10 -9.32 4.14 4.69
CA VAL A 10 -9.70 3.41 5.91
C VAL A 10 -8.80 3.92 7.03
N SER A 11 -9.40 4.24 8.16
CA SER A 11 -8.67 4.77 9.32
C SER A 11 -8.80 3.86 10.53
N ARG A 12 -7.75 3.86 11.36
CA ARG A 12 -7.75 3.17 12.65
C ARG A 12 -6.89 3.93 13.65
N ARG A 13 -7.40 4.11 14.87
CA ARG A 13 -6.61 4.61 15.98
C ARG A 13 -5.77 3.47 16.55
N ILE A 14 -4.47 3.68 16.64
CA ILE A 14 -3.49 2.70 17.15
C ILE A 14 -2.80 3.28 18.38
N GLU A 15 -2.73 2.49 19.45
CA GLU A 15 -2.10 2.87 20.72
C GLU A 15 -0.58 2.72 20.63
N ALA A 16 0.03 3.47 19.72
CA ALA A 16 1.47 3.50 19.52
C ALA A 16 1.89 4.87 18.98
N PRO A 17 3.13 5.33 19.30
CA PRO A 17 3.65 6.58 18.76
C PRO A 17 3.76 6.58 17.25
N ALA A 18 3.55 7.72 16.61
CA ALA A 18 3.66 7.87 15.16
C ALA A 18 5.04 7.46 14.63
N ALA A 19 6.10 7.76 15.36
CA ALA A 19 7.46 7.40 14.95
C ALA A 19 7.65 5.88 14.84
N LEU A 20 7.10 5.12 15.76
CA LEU A 20 7.20 3.65 15.75
C LEU A 20 6.41 3.05 14.58
N ILE A 21 5.20 3.55 14.35
CA ILE A 21 4.36 3.10 13.22
C ILE A 21 5.02 3.46 11.89
N PHE A 22 5.53 4.68 11.78
CA PHE A 22 6.19 5.13 10.56
C PHE A 22 7.44 4.30 10.23
N GLU A 23 8.21 3.91 11.22
CA GLU A 23 9.38 3.03 11.04
C GLU A 23 8.98 1.69 10.41
N ILE A 24 7.86 1.12 10.83
CA ILE A 24 7.32 -0.12 10.24
C ILE A 24 6.90 0.12 8.79
N LEU A 25 6.16 1.20 8.52
CA LEU A 25 5.68 1.54 7.17
C LEU A 25 6.84 1.85 6.21
N ALA A 26 7.90 2.48 6.70
CA ALA A 26 9.06 2.82 5.89
C ALA A 26 10.03 1.64 5.69
N ASN A 27 9.72 0.48 6.24
CA ASN A 27 10.54 -0.72 6.08
C ASN A 27 9.80 -1.76 5.22
N PRO A 28 10.13 -1.89 3.91
CA PRO A 28 9.44 -2.83 3.02
C PRO A 28 9.49 -4.29 3.49
N GLN A 29 10.51 -4.70 4.25
CA GLN A 29 10.58 -6.04 4.82
C GLN A 29 9.48 -6.33 5.83
N ARG A 30 8.90 -5.28 6.44
CA ARG A 30 7.83 -5.41 7.41
C ARG A 30 6.44 -5.42 6.76
N HIS A 31 6.31 -5.07 5.48
CA HIS A 31 5.00 -4.97 4.82
C HIS A 31 4.26 -6.31 4.80
N MET A 32 4.97 -7.42 4.65
CA MET A 32 4.33 -8.75 4.69
C MET A 32 3.71 -9.08 6.05
N ASP A 33 4.19 -8.43 7.13
CA ASP A 33 3.70 -8.69 8.48
C ASP A 33 2.31 -8.11 8.73
N PHE A 34 1.91 -7.09 7.98
CA PHE A 34 0.61 -6.45 8.17
C PHE A 34 -0.27 -6.42 6.91
N ASP A 35 0.21 -6.84 5.75
CA ASP A 35 -0.59 -6.82 4.52
C ASP A 35 -1.86 -7.67 4.64
N GLY A 36 -3.01 -7.01 4.61
CA GLY A 36 -4.31 -7.64 4.72
C GLY A 36 -4.82 -8.27 3.43
N SER A 37 -4.16 -8.01 2.30
CA SER A 37 -4.51 -8.64 1.02
C SER A 37 -3.94 -10.04 0.88
N ASP A 38 -2.95 -10.40 1.70
CA ASP A 38 -2.17 -11.64 1.62
C ASP A 38 -1.43 -11.80 0.27
N MET A 39 -1.25 -10.71 -0.46
CA MET A 39 -0.54 -10.69 -1.75
C MET A 39 0.95 -10.45 -1.60
N VAL A 40 1.37 -9.69 -0.57
CA VAL A 40 2.77 -9.36 -0.34
C VAL A 40 3.50 -10.54 0.28
N ARG A 41 4.60 -10.97 -0.37
CA ARG A 41 5.40 -12.14 0.06
C ARG A 41 6.80 -11.78 0.54
N GLY A 42 7.16 -10.51 0.49
CA GLY A 42 8.43 -9.99 0.96
C GLY A 42 9.05 -8.98 0.02
N ALA A 43 10.03 -8.25 0.51
CA ALA A 43 10.80 -7.32 -0.30
C ALA A 43 12.00 -8.05 -0.94
N VAL A 44 12.36 -7.63 -2.15
CA VAL A 44 13.52 -8.19 -2.85
C VAL A 44 14.81 -7.80 -2.13
N PHE A 45 14.87 -6.55 -1.64
CA PHE A 45 16.04 -6.03 -0.92
C PHE A 45 15.65 -5.62 0.50
N ASN A 46 16.52 -5.89 1.47
CA ASN A 46 16.33 -5.45 2.85
C ASN A 46 16.90 -4.03 3.01
N ARG A 47 16.08 -3.04 2.65
CA ARG A 47 16.49 -1.64 2.65
C ARG A 47 15.31 -0.74 3.05
N PRO A 48 15.42 -0.02 4.16
CA PRO A 48 14.40 0.96 4.54
C PRO A 48 14.28 2.08 3.50
N ILE A 49 13.06 2.63 3.37
CA ILE A 49 12.79 3.80 2.56
C ILE A 49 13.36 5.02 3.31
N SER A 50 14.08 5.89 2.60
CA SER A 50 14.72 7.07 3.18
C SER A 50 14.20 8.40 2.63
N GLY A 51 13.46 8.39 1.53
CA GLY A 51 12.93 9.62 0.95
C GLY A 51 12.24 9.44 -0.39
N VAL A 52 11.71 10.54 -0.90
CA VAL A 52 11.11 10.60 -2.23
C VAL A 52 12.17 10.25 -3.28
N GLY A 53 11.78 9.49 -4.28
CA GLY A 53 12.67 8.99 -5.33
C GLY A 53 13.25 7.61 -5.04
N ASP A 54 13.15 7.12 -3.80
CA ASP A 54 13.50 5.74 -3.50
C ASP A 54 12.52 4.79 -4.19
N THR A 55 13.03 3.60 -4.50
CA THR A 55 12.21 2.51 -5.03
C THR A 55 12.34 1.30 -4.12
N PHE A 56 11.29 0.50 -4.05
CA PHE A 56 11.35 -0.81 -3.42
C PHE A 56 10.54 -1.81 -4.23
N THR A 57 11.08 -3.01 -4.37
CA THR A 57 10.47 -4.08 -5.15
C THR A 57 9.92 -5.15 -4.24
N MET A 58 8.65 -5.47 -4.45
CA MET A 58 7.92 -6.48 -3.68
C MET A 58 7.72 -7.74 -4.49
N LYS A 59 7.94 -8.87 -3.83
CA LYS A 59 7.49 -10.18 -4.29
C LYS A 59 6.01 -10.30 -3.95
N MET A 60 5.20 -10.58 -4.96
CA MET A 60 3.74 -10.66 -4.83
C MET A 60 3.25 -12.02 -5.25
N ASN A 61 2.10 -12.40 -4.70
CA ASN A 61 1.34 -13.58 -5.14
C ASN A 61 -0.14 -13.23 -5.19
N ARG A 62 -0.77 -13.44 -6.35
CA ARG A 62 -2.21 -13.25 -6.49
C ARG A 62 -2.81 -14.49 -7.11
N LEU A 63 -3.65 -15.18 -6.35
CA LEU A 63 -4.33 -16.41 -6.79
C LEU A 63 -3.34 -17.48 -7.31
N GLY A 64 -2.21 -17.65 -6.59
CA GLY A 64 -1.18 -18.62 -6.94
C GLY A 64 -0.18 -18.17 -8.00
N ARG A 65 -0.35 -16.96 -8.56
CA ARG A 65 0.58 -16.41 -9.56
C ARG A 65 1.55 -15.47 -8.88
N GLU A 66 2.84 -15.80 -8.98
CA GLU A 66 3.93 -14.95 -8.45
C GLU A 66 4.31 -13.87 -9.46
N TYR A 67 4.60 -12.67 -8.95
CA TYR A 67 5.03 -11.55 -9.78
C TYR A 67 5.77 -10.51 -8.92
N LEU A 68 6.39 -9.53 -9.58
CA LEU A 68 7.09 -8.43 -8.93
C LEU A 68 6.37 -7.12 -9.19
N MET A 69 6.36 -6.25 -8.17
CA MET A 69 5.93 -4.86 -8.29
C MET A 69 7.06 -3.94 -7.85
N ILE A 70 7.38 -2.95 -8.68
CA ILE A 70 8.32 -1.89 -8.33
C ILE A 70 7.50 -0.72 -7.83
N ASN A 71 7.85 -0.20 -6.65
CA ASN A 71 7.13 0.90 -6.02
C ASN A 71 8.04 2.13 -5.97
N TYR A 72 7.54 3.25 -6.50
CA TYR A 72 8.24 4.54 -6.51
C TYR A 72 7.71 5.40 -5.39
N VAL A 73 8.56 5.78 -4.44
CA VAL A 73 8.16 6.64 -3.33
C VAL A 73 7.96 8.07 -3.85
N VAL A 74 6.76 8.59 -3.72
CA VAL A 74 6.36 9.90 -4.24
C VAL A 74 6.08 10.93 -3.16
N GLU A 75 5.79 10.49 -1.92
CA GLU A 75 5.65 11.35 -0.77
C GLU A 75 6.33 10.68 0.43
N PHE A 76 7.10 11.46 1.17
CA PHE A 76 7.81 10.98 2.35
C PHE A 76 7.98 12.12 3.34
N GLU A 77 7.20 12.10 4.38
CA GLU A 77 7.29 13.05 5.49
C GLU A 77 7.37 12.23 6.79
N PRO A 78 8.54 12.19 7.45
CA PRO A 78 8.74 11.34 8.63
C PRO A 78 7.65 11.50 9.67
N ASP A 79 7.14 10.38 10.16
CA ASP A 79 6.11 10.25 11.18
C ASP A 79 4.74 10.80 10.78
N ARG A 80 4.56 11.20 9.52
CA ARG A 80 3.33 11.86 9.05
C ARG A 80 2.75 11.23 7.80
N ARG A 81 3.57 10.94 6.78
CA ARG A 81 3.06 10.64 5.46
C ARG A 81 4.05 9.85 4.63
N ILE A 82 3.58 8.77 4.02
CA ILE A 82 4.36 7.98 3.07
C ILE A 82 3.43 7.44 1.97
N PHE A 83 3.80 7.69 0.70
CA PHE A 83 3.05 7.24 -0.46
C PHE A 83 3.97 6.73 -1.54
N TRP A 84 3.49 5.73 -2.28
CA TRP A 84 4.22 5.17 -3.42
C TRP A 84 3.29 4.86 -4.58
N GLU A 85 3.86 4.83 -5.78
CA GLU A 85 3.20 4.46 -7.02
C GLU A 85 3.70 3.10 -7.49
N PRO A 86 2.84 2.06 -7.53
CA PRO A 86 3.23 0.75 -8.03
C PRO A 86 3.40 0.73 -9.55
N ALA A 87 4.38 -0.05 -10.00
CA ALA A 87 4.64 -0.33 -11.40
C ALA A 87 4.87 -1.83 -11.60
N ARG A 88 4.58 -2.32 -12.80
CA ARG A 88 4.86 -3.72 -13.16
C ARG A 88 6.35 -3.98 -13.07
N GLY A 89 6.75 -5.01 -12.34
CA GLY A 89 8.15 -5.30 -12.05
C GLY A 89 8.77 -6.43 -12.88
N ASP A 90 7.97 -7.09 -13.72
CA ASP A 90 8.44 -8.18 -14.57
C ASP A 90 7.65 -8.28 -15.89
N LEU A 91 8.14 -9.12 -16.81
CA LEU A 91 7.52 -9.33 -18.11
C LEU A 91 6.13 -9.98 -18.00
N ALA A 92 5.94 -10.86 -17.03
CA ALA A 92 4.66 -11.56 -16.86
C ALA A 92 3.53 -10.59 -16.54
N THR A 93 3.76 -9.65 -15.62
CA THR A 93 2.76 -8.60 -15.29
C THR A 93 2.59 -7.57 -16.38
N ALA A 94 3.60 -7.39 -17.22
CA ALA A 94 3.57 -6.47 -18.35
C ALA A 94 2.96 -7.08 -19.63
N GLY A 95 2.44 -8.30 -19.53
CA GLY A 95 1.86 -8.99 -20.70
C GLY A 95 2.91 -9.36 -21.77
N GLY A 96 4.18 -9.52 -21.37
CA GLY A 96 5.27 -9.82 -22.27
C GLY A 96 5.89 -8.62 -22.97
N ASP A 97 5.43 -7.39 -22.66
CA ASP A 97 5.92 -6.16 -23.26
C ASP A 97 6.96 -5.48 -22.36
N PRO A 98 8.27 -5.53 -22.69
CA PRO A 98 9.31 -4.92 -21.86
C PRO A 98 9.15 -3.42 -21.68
N SER A 99 8.51 -2.72 -22.61
CA SER A 99 8.33 -1.26 -22.53
C SER A 99 7.38 -0.84 -21.39
N LYS A 100 6.59 -1.77 -20.87
CA LYS A 100 5.65 -1.52 -19.78
C LYS A 100 6.25 -1.82 -18.40
N VAL A 101 7.39 -2.48 -18.33
CA VAL A 101 8.07 -2.78 -17.06
C VAL A 101 8.63 -1.48 -16.47
N GLY A 102 8.36 -1.22 -15.20
CA GLY A 102 8.85 -0.04 -14.50
C GLY A 102 8.05 1.23 -14.71
N ILE A 103 6.94 1.17 -15.48
CA ILE A 103 6.06 2.31 -15.71
C ILE A 103 4.94 2.29 -14.67
N PRO A 104 4.73 3.37 -13.88
CA PRO A 104 3.64 3.43 -12.92
C PRO A 104 2.28 3.15 -13.54
N ALA A 105 1.46 2.40 -12.83
CA ALA A 105 0.16 1.95 -13.33
C ALA A 105 -0.96 3.00 -13.19
N GLY A 106 -0.66 4.19 -12.66
CA GLY A 106 -1.61 5.30 -12.56
C GLY A 106 -2.39 5.34 -11.25
N TYR A 107 -1.99 4.60 -10.25
CA TYR A 107 -2.58 4.65 -8.93
C TYR A 107 -1.49 4.73 -7.86
N ARG A 108 -1.89 5.07 -6.64
CA ARG A 108 -0.95 5.15 -5.51
C ARG A 108 -1.56 4.61 -4.23
N TRP A 109 -0.69 4.08 -3.42
CA TRP A 109 -0.97 3.62 -2.07
C TRP A 109 -0.19 4.44 -1.06
N GLY A 110 -0.73 4.60 0.12
CA GLY A 110 0.02 5.25 1.17
C GLY A 110 -0.71 5.37 2.48
N TYR A 111 -0.07 6.08 3.40
CA TYR A 111 -0.54 6.23 4.77
C TYR A 111 -0.37 7.66 5.22
N ASN A 112 -1.40 8.18 5.89
CA ASN A 112 -1.35 9.43 6.66
C ASN A 112 -1.39 9.07 8.13
N LEU A 113 -0.50 9.67 8.92
CA LEU A 113 -0.43 9.50 10.35
C LEU A 113 -0.76 10.82 11.04
N THR A 114 -1.78 10.80 11.90
CA THR A 114 -2.18 11.95 12.71
C THR A 114 -1.98 11.58 14.18
N PRO A 115 -0.96 12.13 14.86
CA PRO A 115 -0.77 11.86 16.28
C PRO A 115 -1.99 12.28 17.11
N ASP A 116 -2.31 11.44 18.09
CA ASP A 116 -3.34 11.69 19.07
C ASP A 116 -2.69 11.59 20.45
N GLY A 117 -1.97 12.65 20.81
CA GLY A 117 -1.03 12.64 21.93
C GLY A 117 0.29 11.97 21.57
N ASP A 118 1.09 11.66 22.59
CA ASP A 118 2.43 11.07 22.38
C ASP A 118 2.41 9.55 22.17
N ASP A 119 1.35 8.90 22.62
CA ASP A 119 1.29 7.43 22.70
C ASP A 119 0.27 6.79 21.77
N ALA A 120 -0.45 7.59 21.00
CA ALA A 120 -1.44 7.09 20.06
C ALA A 120 -1.41 7.84 18.74
N THR A 121 -1.87 7.18 17.68
CA THR A 121 -1.88 7.72 16.31
C THR A 121 -3.11 7.26 15.57
N VAL A 122 -3.77 8.16 14.85
CA VAL A 122 -4.78 7.78 13.86
C VAL A 122 -4.06 7.53 12.54
N VAL A 123 -4.11 6.31 12.08
CA VAL A 123 -3.49 5.89 10.82
C VAL A 123 -4.58 5.75 9.76
N THR A 124 -4.41 6.44 8.65
CA THR A 124 -5.32 6.36 7.49
C THR A 124 -4.56 5.75 6.33
N GLU A 125 -4.99 4.57 5.91
CA GLU A 125 -4.50 3.97 4.67
C GLU A 125 -5.30 4.54 3.50
N VAL A 126 -4.61 4.90 2.42
CA VAL A 126 -5.20 5.55 1.25
C VAL A 126 -4.86 4.75 0.01
N PHE A 127 -5.89 4.43 -0.77
CA PHE A 127 -5.72 3.90 -2.11
C PHE A 127 -6.35 4.86 -3.11
N ASP A 128 -5.52 5.52 -3.90
CA ASP A 128 -5.94 6.44 -4.94
C ASP A 128 -5.79 5.77 -6.30
N CYS A 129 -6.92 5.33 -6.88
CA CYS A 129 -6.93 4.66 -8.19
C CYS A 129 -7.19 5.61 -9.35
N GLY A 130 -7.12 6.93 -9.11
CA GLY A 130 -7.32 7.95 -10.13
C GLY A 130 -8.79 8.30 -10.35
N PRO A 131 -9.11 9.03 -11.43
CA PRO A 131 -10.44 9.59 -11.65
C PRO A 131 -11.46 8.61 -12.23
N ASP A 132 -11.13 7.34 -12.43
CA ASP A 132 -12.06 6.36 -13.00
C ASP A 132 -13.08 5.91 -11.94
N GLU A 133 -14.26 6.54 -11.97
CA GLU A 133 -15.35 6.25 -11.03
C GLU A 133 -15.85 4.80 -11.14
N ASN A 134 -15.90 4.23 -12.33
CA ASN A 134 -16.34 2.86 -12.53
C ASN A 134 -15.36 1.89 -11.86
N ARG A 135 -14.07 2.14 -12.01
CA ARG A 135 -13.02 1.35 -11.38
C ARG A 135 -13.07 1.47 -9.87
N GLN A 136 -13.25 2.68 -9.34
CA GLN A 136 -13.39 2.90 -7.90
C GLN A 136 -14.60 2.16 -7.33
N THR A 137 -15.73 2.22 -8.02
CA THR A 137 -16.94 1.49 -7.61
C THR A 137 -16.68 -0.02 -7.59
N LEU A 138 -16.06 -0.54 -8.63
CA LEU A 138 -15.71 -1.96 -8.70
C LEU A 138 -14.78 -2.37 -7.54
N LEU A 139 -13.78 -1.54 -7.24
CA LEU A 139 -12.83 -1.82 -6.17
C LEU A 139 -13.46 -1.77 -4.78
N ARG A 140 -14.48 -0.94 -4.58
CA ARG A 140 -15.22 -0.87 -3.32
C ARG A 140 -16.16 -2.05 -3.13
N GLU A 141 -16.83 -2.46 -4.17
CA GLU A 141 -17.92 -3.44 -4.13
C GLU A 141 -17.49 -4.83 -4.59
N GLY A 142 -16.48 -4.89 -5.46
CA GLY A 142 -16.01 -6.14 -6.05
C GLY A 142 -15.01 -6.86 -5.15
N GLY A 143 -15.48 -7.75 -4.28
CA GLY A 143 -14.63 -8.49 -3.35
C GLY A 143 -13.52 -9.30 -4.01
N GLN A 144 -13.72 -9.71 -5.25
CA GLN A 144 -12.78 -10.58 -5.96
C GLN A 144 -11.64 -9.85 -6.65
N TRP A 145 -11.67 -8.52 -6.67
CA TRP A 145 -10.68 -7.75 -7.39
C TRP A 145 -9.26 -7.88 -6.82
N ILE A 146 -9.12 -7.91 -5.49
CA ILE A 146 -7.81 -7.97 -4.84
C ILE A 146 -7.23 -9.38 -4.87
N ASN A 147 -7.85 -10.31 -4.18
CA ASN A 147 -7.27 -11.65 -3.97
C ASN A 147 -8.27 -12.80 -4.20
N GLY A 148 -9.40 -12.50 -4.82
CA GLY A 148 -10.48 -13.48 -5.06
C GLY A 148 -11.48 -13.60 -3.93
N THR A 149 -11.22 -13.00 -2.76
CA THR A 149 -12.10 -13.11 -1.58
C THR A 149 -12.42 -11.77 -0.93
N ASN A 150 -11.45 -10.87 -0.86
CA ASN A 150 -11.58 -9.59 -0.14
C ASN A 150 -11.68 -8.40 -1.08
N SER A 151 -12.55 -7.47 -0.75
CA SER A 151 -12.56 -6.16 -1.36
C SER A 151 -11.33 -5.35 -0.95
N VAL A 152 -11.08 -4.25 -1.63
CA VAL A 152 -10.01 -3.32 -1.27
C VAL A 152 -10.20 -2.82 0.17
N VAL A 153 -11.43 -2.42 0.53
CA VAL A 153 -11.73 -1.92 1.88
C VAL A 153 -11.51 -2.99 2.95
N GLU A 154 -11.93 -4.21 2.70
CA GLU A 154 -11.70 -5.33 3.64
C GLU A 154 -10.21 -5.61 3.83
N SER A 155 -9.42 -5.58 2.75
CA SER A 155 -7.97 -5.78 2.80
C SER A 155 -7.27 -4.65 3.57
N MET A 156 -7.65 -3.40 3.32
CA MET A 156 -7.12 -2.23 4.03
C MET A 156 -7.46 -2.29 5.52
N THR A 157 -8.70 -2.66 5.84
CA THR A 157 -9.14 -2.84 7.24
C THR A 157 -8.30 -3.89 7.96
N ALA A 158 -8.08 -5.03 7.31
CA ALA A 158 -7.24 -6.09 7.86
C ALA A 158 -5.78 -5.65 8.03
N SER A 159 -5.25 -4.88 7.07
CA SER A 159 -3.90 -4.32 7.16
C SER A 159 -3.74 -3.43 8.39
N LEU A 160 -4.69 -2.53 8.63
CA LEU A 160 -4.63 -1.63 9.78
C LEU A 160 -4.80 -2.37 11.11
N GLN A 161 -5.63 -3.41 11.15
CA GLN A 161 -5.74 -4.27 12.34
C GLN A 161 -4.41 -4.95 12.66
N ARG A 162 -3.76 -5.53 11.66
CA ARG A 162 -2.47 -6.20 11.81
C ARG A 162 -1.36 -5.22 12.16
N LEU A 163 -1.35 -4.04 11.53
CA LEU A 163 -0.41 -2.96 11.85
C LEU A 163 -0.56 -2.54 13.31
N GLY A 164 -1.79 -2.38 13.78
CA GLY A 164 -2.09 -2.07 15.18
C GLY A 164 -1.55 -3.13 16.14
N LYS A 165 -1.71 -4.39 15.79
CA LYS A 165 -1.23 -5.51 16.61
C LYS A 165 0.30 -5.51 16.72
N ILE A 166 1.02 -5.43 15.61
CA ILE A 166 2.49 -5.46 15.63
C ILE A 166 3.11 -4.20 16.22
N SER A 167 2.41 -3.05 16.16
CA SER A 167 2.87 -1.79 16.72
C SER A 167 2.73 -1.73 18.24
N THR A 168 1.91 -2.58 18.84
CA THR A 168 1.60 -2.60 20.27
C THR A 168 2.17 -3.82 21.00
N GLU A 169 2.93 -4.64 20.31
CA GLU A 169 3.65 -5.77 20.89
C GLU A 169 4.88 -5.34 21.65
#